data_697a7d2ccb7ab771715ad54de0bf0489
#
_entry.id   697a7d2ccb7ab771715ad54de0bf0489
#
_cell.length_a   1.000
_cell.length_b   1.000
_cell.length_c   1.000
_cell.angle_alpha   90.00
_cell.angle_beta   90.00
_cell.angle_gamma   90.00
#
_symmetry.space_group_name_H-M   'P 1'
#
loop_
_entity.id
_entity.type
_entity.pdbx_description
1 polymer ?
#
loop_
_entity_poly.entity_id
_entity_poly.type
_entity_poly.pdbx_seq_one_letter_code
_entity_poly.pdbx_strand_id
1 'polypeptide(L)'
;MKRLPFVVGIAVASVGALPAVAADPGPIVVFAAASLREAFEAAAPEFTKRTGVAVSFSFGGSDTLVTQLKQGAPADVFASANEAQMKIAAGAGLLATAPRTFARNRLVVIVPKENPAKISELADLAKPGVKVVLAASSVPVGTYARTAFRKLNGQTGYPADFGGLVERNVVSNELDVKAVATKISLGEGDAGVVYATDVTPAVAGRVKTIAFPSGAAPDAIYPIAPLKHAQPGAGARAFVDFMLSPAGRVFLKARGFASP
;
A
#
# COMPACT_ATOMS: atom_id res chain seq x y z
N MET A 1 -87.78 -0.94 -36.22
CA MET A 1 -86.71 -0.17 -35.51
C MET A 1 -85.67 -1.17 -35.03
N LYS A 2 -84.51 -1.30 -35.76
CA LYS A 2 -83.45 -2.23 -35.47
C LYS A 2 -82.34 -1.41 -34.76
N ARG A 3 -81.95 -1.76 -33.52
CA ARG A 3 -80.86 -1.18 -32.78
C ARG A 3 -79.53 -1.90 -33.11
N LEU A 4 -78.53 -1.20 -33.61
CA LEU A 4 -77.20 -1.75 -33.77
C LEU A 4 -76.45 -1.63 -32.43
N PRO A 5 -75.61 -2.62 -32.03
CA PRO A 5 -74.73 -2.50 -30.87
C PRO A 5 -73.41 -1.78 -31.27
N PHE A 6 -73.07 -0.84 -30.45
CA PHE A 6 -71.78 -0.09 -30.52
C PHE A 6 -70.68 -0.90 -29.82
N VAL A 7 -69.65 -1.40 -30.57
CA VAL A 7 -68.51 -2.10 -30.00
C VAL A 7 -67.45 -1.09 -29.76
N VAL A 8 -67.08 -0.82 -28.47
CA VAL A 8 -65.99 -0.02 -28.06
C VAL A 8 -64.73 -0.91 -28.02
N GLY A 9 -63.83 -0.73 -28.97
CA GLY A 9 -62.52 -1.38 -28.97
C GLY A 9 -61.56 -0.67 -28.00
N ILE A 10 -61.13 -1.39 -26.96
CA ILE A 10 -60.07 -0.91 -26.04
C ILE A 10 -58.73 -1.24 -26.69
N ALA A 11 -57.98 -0.21 -27.12
CA ALA A 11 -56.59 -0.34 -27.57
C ALA A 11 -55.69 -0.43 -26.33
N VAL A 12 -55.09 -1.58 -26.07
CA VAL A 12 -54.06 -1.77 -25.06
C VAL A 12 -52.73 -1.29 -25.63
N ALA A 13 -52.29 -0.10 -25.20
CA ALA A 13 -50.96 0.40 -25.52
C ALA A 13 -49.92 -0.37 -24.70
N SER A 14 -49.13 -1.22 -25.36
CA SER A 14 -47.94 -1.85 -24.74
C SER A 14 -46.87 -0.79 -24.50
N VAL A 15 -46.67 -0.40 -23.23
CA VAL A 15 -45.55 0.42 -22.80
C VAL A 15 -44.31 -0.46 -22.88
N GLY A 16 -43.49 -0.28 -23.93
CA GLY A 16 -42.19 -0.92 -24.03
C GLY A 16 -41.28 -0.42 -22.89
N ALA A 17 -40.82 -1.36 -22.04
CA ALA A 17 -39.82 -1.06 -21.03
C ALA A 17 -38.52 -0.60 -21.74
N LEU A 18 -38.11 0.65 -21.52
CA LEU A 18 -36.82 1.12 -21.93
C LEU A 18 -35.74 0.32 -21.18
N PRO A 19 -34.66 -0.12 -21.85
CA PRO A 19 -33.57 -0.79 -21.16
C PRO A 19 -33.02 0.18 -20.11
N ALA A 20 -32.97 -0.26 -18.85
CA ALA A 20 -32.31 0.47 -17.77
C ALA A 20 -30.84 0.64 -18.20
N VAL A 21 -30.44 1.86 -18.51
CA VAL A 21 -29.03 2.22 -18.66
C VAL A 21 -28.42 1.91 -17.29
N ALA A 22 -27.56 0.90 -17.22
CA ALA A 22 -26.79 0.63 -16.02
C ALA A 22 -26.03 1.93 -15.69
N ALA A 23 -26.30 2.50 -14.53
CA ALA A 23 -25.60 3.69 -14.06
C ALA A 23 -24.10 3.37 -14.06
N ASP A 24 -23.30 4.27 -14.65
CA ASP A 24 -21.84 4.19 -14.58
C ASP A 24 -21.48 4.05 -13.08
N PRO A 25 -20.74 3.00 -12.68
CA PRO A 25 -20.47 2.75 -11.27
C PRO A 25 -19.63 3.84 -10.60
N GLY A 26 -19.23 4.87 -11.34
CA GLY A 26 -18.35 5.94 -10.86
C GLY A 26 -16.93 5.46 -10.54
N PRO A 27 -15.97 6.37 -10.38
CA PRO A 27 -14.61 6.00 -10.01
C PRO A 27 -14.56 5.52 -8.57
N ILE A 28 -13.78 4.47 -8.31
CA ILE A 28 -13.47 4.02 -6.95
C ILE A 28 -12.25 4.76 -6.40
N VAL A 29 -12.23 4.97 -5.08
CA VAL A 29 -11.11 5.57 -4.35
C VAL A 29 -10.38 4.48 -3.57
N VAL A 30 -9.10 4.29 -3.84
CA VAL A 30 -8.25 3.30 -3.18
C VAL A 30 -7.24 3.99 -2.28
N PHE A 31 -7.33 3.75 -0.97
CA PHE A 31 -6.32 4.15 -0.01
C PHE A 31 -5.25 3.05 0.06
N ALA A 32 -4.03 3.35 -0.34
CA ALA A 32 -2.96 2.37 -0.44
C ALA A 32 -1.65 2.84 0.18
N ALA A 33 -0.93 1.92 0.81
CA ALA A 33 0.41 2.20 1.31
C ALA A 33 1.30 2.80 0.21
N ALA A 34 2.13 3.79 0.55
CA ALA A 34 2.96 4.55 -0.39
C ALA A 34 3.86 3.64 -1.26
N SER A 35 4.34 2.52 -0.71
CA SER A 35 5.14 1.51 -1.43
C SER A 35 4.40 0.78 -2.57
N LEU A 36 3.06 0.87 -2.61
CA LEU A 36 2.24 0.25 -3.65
C LEU A 36 2.05 1.14 -4.88
N ARG A 37 2.44 2.42 -4.83
CA ARG A 37 2.14 3.43 -5.85
C ARG A 37 2.44 2.92 -7.26
N GLU A 38 3.67 2.57 -7.55
CA GLU A 38 4.09 2.25 -8.92
C GLU A 38 3.42 0.97 -9.46
N ALA A 39 3.09 0.03 -8.55
CA ALA A 39 2.39 -1.19 -8.96
C ALA A 39 0.90 -0.92 -9.24
N PHE A 40 0.24 -0.13 -8.39
CA PHE A 40 -1.19 0.16 -8.52
C PHE A 40 -1.48 1.12 -9.67
N GLU A 41 -0.66 2.17 -9.84
CA GLU A 41 -0.78 3.08 -10.99
C GLU A 41 -0.56 2.34 -12.32
N ALA A 42 0.38 1.39 -12.37
CA ALA A 42 0.58 0.56 -13.57
C ALA A 42 -0.57 -0.44 -13.80
N ALA A 43 -1.25 -0.89 -12.74
CA ALA A 43 -2.35 -1.85 -12.83
C ALA A 43 -3.69 -1.20 -13.21
N ALA A 44 -3.90 0.07 -12.87
CA ALA A 44 -5.16 0.77 -13.04
C ALA A 44 -5.69 0.80 -14.48
N PRO A 45 -4.88 1.07 -15.52
CA PRO A 45 -5.39 1.07 -16.90
C PRO A 45 -5.94 -0.30 -17.33
N GLU A 46 -5.29 -1.38 -16.94
CA GLU A 46 -5.74 -2.74 -17.27
C GLU A 46 -7.02 -3.10 -16.50
N PHE A 47 -7.11 -2.70 -15.22
CA PHE A 47 -8.34 -2.85 -14.44
C PHE A 47 -9.49 -2.09 -15.09
N THR A 48 -9.31 -0.81 -15.41
CA THR A 48 -10.34 0.03 -16.05
C THR A 48 -10.77 -0.55 -17.39
N LYS A 49 -9.81 -1.02 -18.21
CA LYS A 49 -10.12 -1.67 -19.51
C LYS A 49 -11.00 -2.90 -19.35
N ARG A 50 -10.80 -3.70 -18.27
CA ARG A 50 -11.56 -4.94 -18.03
C ARG A 50 -12.94 -4.70 -17.42
N THR A 51 -13.08 -3.66 -16.62
CA THR A 51 -14.27 -3.47 -15.77
C THR A 51 -15.11 -2.26 -16.15
N GLY A 52 -14.56 -1.32 -16.91
CA GLY A 52 -15.14 0.00 -17.14
C GLY A 52 -15.01 0.95 -15.93
N VAL A 53 -14.51 0.47 -14.77
CA VAL A 53 -14.43 1.25 -13.53
C VAL A 53 -13.12 2.03 -13.48
N ALA A 54 -13.20 3.34 -13.36
CA ALA A 54 -12.04 4.20 -13.13
C ALA A 54 -11.56 4.09 -11.68
N VAL A 55 -10.26 4.28 -11.44
CA VAL A 55 -9.64 4.21 -10.11
C VAL A 55 -8.89 5.48 -9.82
N SER A 56 -9.09 6.05 -8.64
CA SER A 56 -8.25 7.09 -8.07
C SER A 56 -7.55 6.56 -6.82
N PHE A 57 -6.36 7.08 -6.53
CA PHE A 57 -5.53 6.61 -5.42
C PHE A 57 -5.21 7.73 -4.44
N SER A 58 -5.22 7.39 -3.14
CA SER A 58 -4.58 8.15 -2.09
C SER A 58 -3.47 7.30 -1.51
N PHE A 59 -2.21 7.73 -1.67
CA PHE A 59 -1.04 7.01 -1.17
C PHE A 59 -0.44 7.70 0.05
N GLY A 60 -0.06 6.90 1.05
CA GLY A 60 0.53 7.41 2.29
C GLY A 60 0.99 6.30 3.23
N GLY A 61 1.43 6.67 4.43
CA GLY A 61 1.63 5.72 5.51
C GLY A 61 0.33 5.02 5.86
N SER A 62 0.37 3.70 6.05
CA SER A 62 -0.87 2.94 6.34
C SER A 62 -1.53 3.37 7.65
N ASP A 63 -0.77 3.87 8.62
CA ASP A 63 -1.25 4.45 9.88
C ASP A 63 -2.01 5.77 9.67
N THR A 64 -1.48 6.64 8.82
CA THR A 64 -2.15 7.89 8.42
C THR A 64 -3.45 7.58 7.68
N LEU A 65 -3.41 6.66 6.71
CA LEU A 65 -4.58 6.27 5.93
C LEU A 65 -5.68 5.68 6.80
N VAL A 66 -5.35 4.76 7.73
CA VAL A 66 -6.37 4.18 8.63
C VAL A 66 -6.93 5.23 9.58
N THR A 67 -6.14 6.21 10.00
CA THR A 67 -6.61 7.33 10.81
C THR A 67 -7.62 8.18 10.03
N GLN A 68 -7.33 8.51 8.78
CA GLN A 68 -8.25 9.23 7.89
C GLN A 68 -9.56 8.44 7.69
N LEU A 69 -9.48 7.12 7.46
CA LEU A 69 -10.66 6.25 7.34
C LEU A 69 -11.51 6.27 8.61
N LYS A 70 -10.90 6.23 9.80
CA LYS A 70 -11.61 6.35 11.09
C LYS A 70 -12.29 7.71 11.27
N GLN A 71 -11.76 8.75 10.62
CA GLN A 71 -12.33 10.10 10.60
C GLN A 71 -13.40 10.28 9.51
N GLY A 72 -13.72 9.21 8.76
CA GLY A 72 -14.77 9.24 7.74
C GLY A 72 -14.30 9.64 6.34
N ALA A 73 -12.99 9.63 6.06
CA ALA A 73 -12.51 9.91 4.72
C ALA A 73 -13.11 8.91 3.73
N PRO A 74 -13.66 9.37 2.58
CA PRO A 74 -14.31 8.50 1.60
C PRO A 74 -13.26 7.67 0.87
N ALA A 75 -13.36 6.35 1.01
CA ALA A 75 -12.57 5.40 0.23
C ALA A 75 -13.35 4.08 0.08
N ASP A 76 -13.07 3.36 -0.99
CA ASP A 76 -13.73 2.12 -1.35
C ASP A 76 -12.88 0.89 -1.01
N VAL A 77 -11.56 1.03 -1.06
CA VAL A 77 -10.59 -0.05 -0.79
C VAL A 77 -9.48 0.47 0.11
N PHE A 78 -9.03 -0.37 1.05
CA PHE A 78 -7.82 -0.14 1.84
C PHE A 78 -6.79 -1.24 1.58
N ALA A 79 -5.55 -0.84 1.22
CA ALA A 79 -4.40 -1.72 1.02
C ALA A 79 -3.24 -1.28 1.92
N SER A 80 -2.92 -2.08 2.93
CA SER A 80 -1.93 -1.77 3.96
C SER A 80 -0.59 -2.47 3.71
N ALA A 81 0.51 -1.87 4.19
CA ALA A 81 1.85 -2.48 4.19
C ALA A 81 2.13 -3.34 5.43
N ASN A 82 1.16 -3.52 6.32
CA ASN A 82 1.22 -4.50 7.41
C ASN A 82 -0.16 -4.93 7.88
N GLU A 83 -0.20 -6.05 8.60
CA GLU A 83 -1.42 -6.56 9.21
C GLU A 83 -1.90 -5.71 10.39
N ALA A 84 -1.00 -5.03 11.11
CA ALA A 84 -1.37 -4.26 12.31
C ALA A 84 -2.33 -3.12 11.95
N GLN A 85 -2.04 -2.33 10.93
CA GLN A 85 -2.92 -1.25 10.47
C GLN A 85 -4.22 -1.79 9.88
N MET A 86 -4.18 -2.91 9.19
CA MET A 86 -5.40 -3.58 8.70
C MET A 86 -6.26 -4.10 9.86
N LYS A 87 -5.67 -4.63 10.94
CA LYS A 87 -6.39 -5.05 12.15
C LYS A 87 -7.05 -3.85 12.84
N ILE A 88 -6.41 -2.67 12.85
CA ILE A 88 -7.01 -1.43 13.36
C ILE A 88 -8.25 -1.06 12.53
N ALA A 89 -8.16 -1.13 11.19
CA ALA A 89 -9.32 -0.87 10.32
C ALA A 89 -10.46 -1.89 10.56
N ALA A 90 -10.12 -3.16 10.73
CA ALA A 90 -11.09 -4.22 11.05
C ALA A 90 -11.77 -3.99 12.41
N GLY A 91 -10.98 -3.68 13.46
CA GLY A 91 -11.47 -3.40 14.81
C GLY A 91 -12.37 -2.16 14.88
N ALA A 92 -12.12 -1.17 14.01
CA ALA A 92 -12.98 -0.01 13.84
C ALA A 92 -14.26 -0.29 13.01
N GLY A 93 -14.45 -1.53 12.55
CA GLY A 93 -15.63 -1.94 11.79
C GLY A 93 -15.67 -1.41 10.35
N LEU A 94 -14.54 -0.95 9.79
CA LEU A 94 -14.49 -0.29 8.48
C LEU A 94 -14.52 -1.26 7.29
N LEU A 95 -14.14 -2.54 7.49
CA LEU A 95 -14.01 -3.51 6.41
C LEU A 95 -15.35 -4.13 6.04
N ALA A 96 -15.64 -4.24 4.73
CA ALA A 96 -16.82 -4.93 4.21
C ALA A 96 -16.67 -6.45 4.25
N THR A 97 -15.45 -6.97 4.11
CA THR A 97 -15.11 -8.40 4.17
C THR A 97 -13.81 -8.61 4.93
N ALA A 98 -13.49 -9.87 5.27
CA ALA A 98 -12.17 -10.20 5.80
C ALA A 98 -11.06 -9.76 4.83
N PRO A 99 -9.95 -9.20 5.36
CA PRO A 99 -8.82 -8.81 4.52
C PRO A 99 -8.12 -10.03 3.92
N ARG A 100 -7.54 -9.86 2.74
CA ARG A 100 -6.79 -10.91 2.03
C ARG A 100 -5.36 -10.45 1.80
N THR A 101 -4.38 -11.30 2.11
CA THR A 101 -2.97 -11.03 1.75
C THR A 101 -2.82 -11.11 0.23
N PHE A 102 -2.24 -10.09 -0.39
CA PHE A 102 -2.08 -10.04 -1.83
C PHE A 102 -0.64 -9.87 -2.30
N ALA A 103 0.26 -9.45 -1.39
CA ALA A 103 1.69 -9.31 -1.67
C ALA A 103 2.52 -9.48 -0.39
N ARG A 104 3.82 -9.73 -0.58
CA ARG A 104 4.87 -9.67 0.45
C ARG A 104 6.01 -8.79 -0.02
N ASN A 105 6.79 -8.28 0.91
CA ASN A 105 7.96 -7.46 0.64
C ASN A 105 9.05 -7.73 1.68
N ARG A 106 10.25 -7.25 1.41
CA ARG A 106 11.39 -7.34 2.33
C ARG A 106 11.98 -5.96 2.56
N LEU A 107 12.60 -5.77 3.72
CA LEU A 107 13.30 -4.54 4.06
C LEU A 107 14.71 -4.56 3.47
N VAL A 108 15.19 -3.36 3.13
CA VAL A 108 16.59 -3.09 2.80
C VAL A 108 17.00 -1.78 3.47
N VAL A 109 18.29 -1.66 3.81
CA VAL A 109 18.87 -0.36 4.10
C VAL A 109 19.34 0.26 2.79
N ILE A 110 19.10 1.54 2.63
CA ILE A 110 19.65 2.34 1.54
C ILE A 110 20.61 3.39 2.11
N VAL A 111 21.68 3.62 1.38
CA VAL A 111 22.66 4.68 1.66
C VAL A 111 22.84 5.52 0.39
N PRO A 112 23.18 6.81 0.47
CA PRO A 112 23.50 7.60 -0.72
C PRO A 112 24.58 6.92 -1.56
N LYS A 113 24.54 7.08 -2.87
CA LYS A 113 25.49 6.45 -3.79
C LYS A 113 26.94 6.75 -3.41
N GLU A 114 27.23 7.99 -3.04
CA GLU A 114 28.57 8.44 -2.64
C GLU A 114 28.97 7.92 -1.26
N ASN A 115 28.01 7.57 -0.41
CA ASN A 115 28.20 6.96 0.91
C ASN A 115 29.25 7.68 1.77
N PRO A 116 29.08 8.96 2.08
CA PRO A 116 30.10 9.75 2.80
C PRO A 116 30.39 9.19 4.20
N ALA A 117 29.41 8.58 4.86
CA ALA A 117 29.56 7.94 6.17
C ALA A 117 30.24 6.54 6.09
N LYS A 118 30.58 6.06 4.90
CA LYS A 118 31.25 4.76 4.65
C LYS A 118 30.53 3.57 5.30
N ILE A 119 29.20 3.56 5.22
CA ILE A 119 28.34 2.48 5.73
C ILE A 119 28.44 1.31 4.76
N SER A 120 28.98 0.18 5.21
CA SER A 120 29.18 -1.04 4.42
C SER A 120 28.31 -2.22 4.88
N GLU A 121 27.91 -2.20 6.15
CA GLU A 121 27.10 -3.21 6.79
C GLU A 121 26.09 -2.62 7.79
N LEU A 122 25.13 -3.41 8.24
CA LEU A 122 24.11 -2.91 9.18
C LEU A 122 24.70 -2.45 10.51
N ALA A 123 25.75 -3.11 10.98
CA ALA A 123 26.41 -2.75 12.25
C ALA A 123 26.92 -1.28 12.24
N ASP A 124 27.28 -0.75 11.07
CA ASP A 124 27.72 0.62 10.90
C ASP A 124 26.67 1.67 11.29
N LEU A 125 25.37 1.31 11.24
CA LEU A 125 24.28 2.20 11.63
C LEU A 125 24.34 2.62 13.12
N ALA A 126 25.02 1.81 13.95
CA ALA A 126 25.19 2.09 15.37
C ALA A 126 26.41 2.98 15.67
N LYS A 127 27.23 3.33 14.68
CA LYS A 127 28.40 4.19 14.88
C LYS A 127 27.95 5.61 15.26
N PRO A 128 28.63 6.26 16.22
CA PRO A 128 28.29 7.62 16.60
C PRO A 128 28.38 8.60 15.41
N GLY A 129 27.38 9.49 15.31
CA GLY A 129 27.35 10.54 14.28
C GLY A 129 26.76 10.12 12.93
N VAL A 130 26.41 8.84 12.74
CA VAL A 130 25.64 8.40 11.55
C VAL A 130 24.24 9.00 11.60
N LYS A 131 23.80 9.60 10.50
CA LYS A 131 22.46 10.21 10.36
C LYS A 131 21.50 9.20 9.75
N VAL A 132 20.68 8.57 10.58
CA VAL A 132 19.68 7.60 10.14
C VAL A 132 18.35 8.30 9.91
N VAL A 133 17.72 8.05 8.77
CA VAL A 133 16.34 8.48 8.47
C VAL A 133 15.44 7.26 8.46
N LEU A 134 14.45 7.24 9.31
CA LEU A 134 13.44 6.18 9.36
C LEU A 134 12.04 6.75 9.10
N ALA A 135 11.09 5.90 8.78
CA ALA A 135 9.70 6.26 8.96
C ALA A 135 9.33 6.22 10.45
N ALA A 136 8.31 6.98 10.85
CA ALA A 136 7.82 6.99 12.22
C ALA A 136 7.46 5.58 12.70
N SER A 137 7.52 5.35 14.01
CA SER A 137 7.28 4.01 14.59
C SER A 137 5.86 3.48 14.36
N SER A 138 4.89 4.34 14.08
CA SER A 138 3.52 3.98 13.70
C SER A 138 3.41 3.51 12.25
N VAL A 139 4.29 3.99 11.37
CA VAL A 139 4.33 3.62 9.95
C VAL A 139 4.85 2.17 9.81
N PRO A 140 4.24 1.33 8.95
CA PRO A 140 4.64 -0.07 8.82
C PRO A 140 6.14 -0.32 8.66
N VAL A 141 6.82 0.35 7.72
CA VAL A 141 8.27 0.17 7.52
C VAL A 141 9.08 0.61 8.74
N GLY A 142 8.65 1.67 9.43
CA GLY A 142 9.29 2.14 10.66
C GLY A 142 9.14 1.14 11.83
N THR A 143 7.98 0.51 11.95
CA THR A 143 7.73 -0.59 12.91
C THR A 143 8.62 -1.80 12.60
N TYR A 144 8.66 -2.21 11.33
CA TYR A 144 9.48 -3.35 10.89
C TYR A 144 10.99 -3.10 11.07
N ALA A 145 11.48 -1.90 10.72
CA ALA A 145 12.89 -1.53 10.88
C ALA A 145 13.32 -1.64 12.34
N ARG A 146 12.56 -1.03 13.27
CA ARG A 146 12.86 -1.08 14.70
C ARG A 146 12.78 -2.50 15.27
N THR A 147 11.86 -3.30 14.78
CA THR A 147 11.75 -4.72 15.16
C THR A 147 12.97 -5.51 14.70
N ALA A 148 13.43 -5.28 13.45
CA ALA A 148 14.64 -5.91 12.93
C ALA A 148 15.88 -5.51 13.74
N PHE A 149 16.04 -4.22 14.05
CA PHE A 149 17.18 -3.75 14.84
C PHE A 149 17.21 -4.35 16.24
N ARG A 150 16.06 -4.38 16.95
CA ARG A 150 15.98 -5.04 18.27
C ARG A 150 16.30 -6.52 18.22
N LYS A 151 15.91 -7.20 17.12
CA LYS A 151 16.21 -8.63 16.94
C LYS A 151 17.70 -8.89 16.75
N LEU A 152 18.47 -7.91 16.28
CA LEU A 152 19.92 -8.01 16.12
C LEU A 152 20.70 -7.69 17.41
N ASN A 153 20.06 -7.20 18.48
CA ASN A 153 20.71 -6.91 19.75
C ASN A 153 21.51 -8.11 20.25
N GLY A 154 22.80 -7.92 20.47
CA GLY A 154 23.70 -8.94 21.01
C GLY A 154 23.96 -10.15 20.12
N GLN A 155 23.46 -10.16 18.86
CA GLN A 155 23.85 -11.18 17.91
C GLN A 155 25.31 -10.99 17.45
N THR A 156 25.93 -12.04 16.94
CA THR A 156 27.32 -11.98 16.44
C THR A 156 27.49 -10.84 15.44
N GLY A 157 28.43 -9.95 15.70
CA GLY A 157 28.69 -8.77 14.88
C GLY A 157 27.86 -7.53 15.23
N TYR A 158 26.97 -7.61 16.25
CA TYR A 158 26.13 -6.48 16.67
C TYR A 158 26.28 -6.17 18.16
N PRO A 159 26.32 -4.86 18.56
CA PRO A 159 26.31 -4.46 19.96
C PRO A 159 25.12 -5.03 20.74
N ALA A 160 25.26 -5.20 22.05
CA ALA A 160 24.19 -5.69 22.92
C ALA A 160 22.92 -4.81 22.85
N ASP A 161 23.05 -3.51 22.64
CA ASP A 161 21.95 -2.54 22.44
C ASP A 161 21.98 -1.94 21.03
N PHE A 162 22.16 -2.77 20.01
CA PHE A 162 22.24 -2.31 18.62
C PHE A 162 21.05 -1.43 18.23
N GLY A 163 19.82 -1.89 18.52
CA GLY A 163 18.61 -1.15 18.20
C GLY A 163 18.54 0.22 18.89
N GLY A 164 18.96 0.32 20.15
CA GLY A 164 19.00 1.58 20.88
C GLY A 164 20.10 2.52 20.36
N LEU A 165 21.24 1.98 19.95
CA LEU A 165 22.31 2.78 19.31
C LEU A 165 21.84 3.35 17.98
N VAL A 166 21.18 2.56 17.13
CA VAL A 166 20.61 3.05 15.87
C VAL A 166 19.53 4.11 16.13
N GLU A 167 18.65 3.90 17.12
CA GLU A 167 17.59 4.87 17.44
C GLU A 167 18.15 6.23 17.90
N ARG A 168 19.28 6.25 18.62
CA ARG A 168 19.99 7.50 18.98
C ARG A 168 20.55 8.24 17.76
N ASN A 169 20.80 7.55 16.68
CA ASN A 169 21.27 8.09 15.41
C ASN A 169 20.13 8.55 14.49
N VAL A 170 18.86 8.33 14.86
CA VAL A 170 17.71 8.76 14.05
C VAL A 170 17.57 10.27 14.11
N VAL A 171 17.80 10.92 12.98
CA VAL A 171 17.69 12.38 12.84
C VAL A 171 16.35 12.83 12.28
N SER A 172 15.57 11.92 11.68
CA SER A 172 14.26 12.23 11.11
C SER A 172 13.35 11.00 11.10
N ASN A 173 12.05 11.24 11.36
CA ASN A 173 10.99 10.25 11.32
C ASN A 173 9.94 10.66 10.29
N GLU A 174 9.89 9.95 9.15
CA GLU A 174 9.06 10.29 8.01
C GLU A 174 7.64 9.71 8.12
N LEU A 175 6.71 10.37 7.45
CA LEU A 175 5.29 9.97 7.44
C LEU A 175 5.02 8.76 6.54
N ASP A 176 5.92 8.43 5.62
CA ASP A 176 5.84 7.23 4.78
C ASP A 176 7.24 6.84 4.25
N VAL A 177 7.29 5.66 3.58
CA VAL A 177 8.54 5.09 3.07
C VAL A 177 9.12 5.85 1.89
N LYS A 178 8.30 6.52 1.07
CA LYS A 178 8.79 7.29 -0.10
C LYS A 178 9.54 8.53 0.35
N ALA A 179 9.10 9.16 1.44
CA ALA A 179 9.82 10.27 2.06
C ALA A 179 11.21 9.84 2.55
N VAL A 180 11.34 8.65 3.17
CA VAL A 180 12.65 8.08 3.54
C VAL A 180 13.53 7.89 2.29
N ALA A 181 13.01 7.22 1.24
CA ALA A 181 13.76 6.98 0.01
C ALA A 181 14.20 8.28 -0.65
N THR A 182 13.35 9.30 -0.67
CA THR A 182 13.65 10.63 -1.23
C THR A 182 14.79 11.30 -0.49
N LYS A 183 14.71 11.40 0.86
CA LYS A 183 15.75 12.03 1.67
C LYS A 183 17.11 11.38 1.47
N ILE A 184 17.18 10.05 1.49
CA ILE A 184 18.45 9.35 1.29
C ILE A 184 18.96 9.54 -0.14
N SER A 185 18.10 9.51 -1.15
CA SER A 185 18.51 9.75 -2.54
C SER A 185 19.01 11.18 -2.80
N LEU A 186 18.64 12.15 -1.95
CA LEU A 186 19.09 13.53 -1.97
C LEU A 186 20.33 13.78 -1.07
N GLY A 187 20.76 12.77 -0.29
CA GLY A 187 21.91 12.92 0.63
C GLY A 187 21.56 13.66 1.93
N GLU A 188 20.28 13.77 2.30
CA GLU A 188 19.84 14.43 3.54
C GLU A 188 20.02 13.55 4.78
N GLY A 189 20.47 12.30 4.60
CA GLY A 189 20.86 11.36 5.65
C GLY A 189 21.87 10.37 5.12
N ASP A 190 22.53 9.66 6.04
CA ASP A 190 23.57 8.68 5.70
C ASP A 190 23.00 7.28 5.41
N ALA A 191 21.87 6.94 6.04
CA ALA A 191 21.18 5.68 5.82
C ALA A 191 19.68 5.79 6.11
N GLY A 192 18.89 4.95 5.45
CA GLY A 192 17.47 4.80 5.73
C GLY A 192 16.97 3.38 5.46
N VAL A 193 15.84 3.01 6.06
CA VAL A 193 15.22 1.70 5.83
C VAL A 193 13.98 1.88 4.97
N VAL A 194 13.94 1.11 3.88
CA VAL A 194 12.82 1.08 2.92
C VAL A 194 12.48 -0.36 2.58
N TYR A 195 11.41 -0.57 1.82
CA TYR A 195 11.19 -1.87 1.19
C TYR A 195 12.04 -2.00 -0.08
N ALA A 196 12.39 -3.22 -0.47
CA ALA A 196 13.15 -3.47 -1.68
C ALA A 196 12.47 -2.89 -2.94
N THR A 197 11.15 -2.85 -2.96
CA THR A 197 10.35 -2.29 -4.07
C THR A 197 10.40 -0.76 -4.15
N ASP A 198 10.83 -0.06 -3.08
CA ASP A 198 10.98 1.40 -3.08
C ASP A 198 12.29 1.86 -3.73
N VAL A 199 13.21 0.91 -3.98
CA VAL A 199 14.40 1.17 -4.80
C VAL A 199 14.00 1.13 -6.28
N THR A 200 13.13 2.07 -6.65
CA THR A 200 12.64 2.23 -8.03
C THR A 200 13.77 2.68 -8.95
N PRO A 201 13.62 2.60 -10.28
CA PRO A 201 14.63 3.09 -11.22
C PRO A 201 15.09 4.54 -10.94
N ALA A 202 14.18 5.40 -10.47
CA ALA A 202 14.51 6.79 -10.11
C ALA A 202 15.40 6.88 -8.86
N VAL A 203 15.27 5.94 -7.92
CA VAL A 203 16.04 5.88 -6.67
C VAL A 203 17.33 5.08 -6.85
N ALA A 204 17.29 3.96 -7.58
CA ALA A 204 18.40 3.01 -7.74
C ALA A 204 19.70 3.64 -8.26
N GLY A 205 19.60 4.66 -9.13
CA GLY A 205 20.76 5.39 -9.63
C GLY A 205 21.46 6.27 -8.59
N ARG A 206 20.81 6.55 -7.45
CA ARG A 206 21.24 7.50 -6.43
C ARG A 206 21.58 6.87 -5.08
N VAL A 207 21.31 5.57 -4.91
CA VAL A 207 21.55 4.86 -3.65
C VAL A 207 22.27 3.54 -3.88
N LYS A 208 22.89 3.02 -2.82
CA LYS A 208 23.32 1.62 -2.69
C LYS A 208 22.43 0.93 -1.65
N THR A 209 22.27 -0.39 -1.79
CA THR A 209 21.44 -1.19 -0.88
C THR A 209 22.31 -2.10 -0.02
N ILE A 210 21.93 -2.26 1.26
CA ILE A 210 22.51 -3.23 2.18
C ILE A 210 21.35 -4.13 2.64
N ALA A 211 21.52 -5.44 2.50
CA ALA A 211 20.50 -6.40 2.90
C ALA A 211 20.51 -6.63 4.42
N PHE A 212 19.35 -6.92 4.99
CA PHE A 212 19.28 -7.47 6.35
C PHE A 212 19.76 -8.91 6.34
N PRO A 213 20.44 -9.38 7.41
CA PRO A 213 20.73 -10.79 7.60
C PRO A 213 19.45 -11.64 7.53
N SER A 214 19.60 -12.88 7.05
CA SER A 214 18.46 -13.81 6.96
C SER A 214 17.74 -13.94 8.31
N GLY A 215 16.43 -13.81 8.29
CA GLY A 215 15.60 -13.91 9.48
C GLY A 215 15.67 -12.69 10.43
N ALA A 216 16.51 -11.70 10.21
CA ALA A 216 16.58 -10.50 11.07
C ALA A 216 15.37 -9.59 10.89
N ALA A 217 15.02 -9.29 9.65
CA ALA A 217 13.83 -8.48 9.34
C ALA A 217 12.59 -9.38 9.20
N PRO A 218 11.43 -8.95 9.72
CA PRO A 218 10.16 -9.63 9.43
C PRO A 218 9.79 -9.49 7.95
N ASP A 219 9.09 -10.50 7.41
CA ASP A 219 8.41 -10.33 6.13
C ASP A 219 7.31 -9.27 6.24
N ALA A 220 7.32 -8.32 5.32
CA ALA A 220 6.26 -7.34 5.23
C ALA A 220 5.07 -7.95 4.48
N ILE A 221 3.96 -8.16 5.18
CA ILE A 221 2.72 -8.75 4.65
C ILE A 221 1.78 -7.62 4.27
N TYR A 222 1.26 -7.66 3.04
CA TYR A 222 0.36 -6.65 2.49
C TYR A 222 -1.06 -7.20 2.38
N PRO A 223 -1.96 -6.84 3.30
CA PRO A 223 -3.38 -7.14 3.21
C PRO A 223 -4.14 -6.04 2.44
N ILE A 224 -5.24 -6.46 1.78
CA ILE A 224 -6.18 -5.60 1.06
C ILE A 224 -7.61 -6.00 1.42
N ALA A 225 -8.51 -5.02 1.53
CA ALA A 225 -9.94 -5.25 1.74
C ALA A 225 -10.80 -4.13 1.15
N PRO A 226 -12.02 -4.44 0.68
CA PRO A 226 -13.03 -3.43 0.39
C PRO A 226 -13.58 -2.85 1.70
N LEU A 227 -13.97 -1.58 1.68
CA LEU A 227 -14.52 -0.86 2.82
C LEU A 227 -16.06 -0.90 2.82
N LYS A 228 -16.69 -0.80 4.00
CA LYS A 228 -18.17 -0.89 4.17
C LYS A 228 -18.92 0.26 3.51
N HIS A 229 -18.31 1.45 3.51
CA HIS A 229 -18.91 2.65 2.94
C HIS A 229 -18.51 2.88 1.48
N ALA A 230 -17.93 1.84 0.84
CA ALA A 230 -17.69 1.86 -0.59
C ALA A 230 -18.98 2.24 -1.34
N GLN A 231 -18.83 3.07 -2.37
CA GLN A 231 -19.93 3.44 -3.26
C GLN A 231 -20.69 2.18 -3.71
N PRO A 232 -22.05 2.24 -3.80
CA PRO A 232 -22.82 1.08 -4.22
C PRO A 232 -22.42 0.63 -5.62
N GLY A 233 -21.69 -0.48 -5.68
CA GLY A 233 -21.20 -1.04 -6.94
C GLY A 233 -20.20 -2.16 -6.70
N ALA A 234 -20.02 -3.01 -7.69
CA ALA A 234 -19.07 -4.12 -7.65
C ALA A 234 -17.58 -3.64 -7.75
N GLY A 235 -17.31 -2.35 -7.97
CA GLY A 235 -15.98 -1.82 -8.29
C GLY A 235 -14.92 -2.10 -7.24
N ALA A 236 -15.21 -1.85 -5.96
CA ALA A 236 -14.27 -2.09 -4.86
C ALA A 236 -13.88 -3.57 -4.74
N ARG A 237 -14.86 -4.48 -4.81
CA ARG A 237 -14.62 -5.93 -4.79
C ARG A 237 -13.86 -6.37 -6.04
N ALA A 238 -14.26 -5.86 -7.21
CA ALA A 238 -13.61 -6.18 -8.47
C ALA A 238 -12.14 -5.74 -8.46
N PHE A 239 -11.79 -4.58 -7.86
CA PHE A 239 -10.41 -4.15 -7.73
C PHE A 239 -9.59 -5.07 -6.81
N VAL A 240 -10.15 -5.46 -5.65
CA VAL A 240 -9.51 -6.41 -4.75
C VAL A 240 -9.28 -7.75 -5.45
N ASP A 241 -10.30 -8.29 -6.13
CA ASP A 241 -10.20 -9.57 -6.84
C ASP A 241 -9.23 -9.49 -8.02
N PHE A 242 -9.20 -8.36 -8.72
CA PHE A 242 -8.22 -8.11 -9.80
C PHE A 242 -6.79 -8.14 -9.25
N MET A 243 -6.48 -7.42 -8.17
CA MET A 243 -5.13 -7.41 -7.58
C MET A 243 -4.69 -8.78 -7.07
N LEU A 244 -5.63 -9.63 -6.67
CA LEU A 244 -5.39 -11.01 -6.24
C LEU A 244 -5.29 -12.01 -7.42
N SER A 245 -5.78 -11.63 -8.59
CA SER A 245 -5.75 -12.47 -9.81
C SER A 245 -4.35 -12.58 -10.42
N PRO A 246 -4.11 -13.58 -11.28
CA PRO A 246 -2.88 -13.65 -12.05
C PRO A 246 -2.58 -12.36 -12.85
N ALA A 247 -3.62 -11.71 -13.40
CA ALA A 247 -3.50 -10.48 -14.17
C ALA A 247 -3.01 -9.29 -13.33
N GLY A 248 -3.54 -9.10 -12.11
CA GLY A 248 -3.09 -8.04 -11.21
C GLY A 248 -1.71 -8.31 -10.61
N ARG A 249 -1.41 -9.58 -10.30
CA ARG A 249 -0.11 -9.99 -9.75
C ARG A 249 1.07 -9.71 -10.68
N VAL A 250 0.87 -9.66 -11.99
CA VAL A 250 1.92 -9.29 -12.95
C VAL A 250 2.51 -7.91 -12.61
N PHE A 251 1.67 -6.94 -12.27
CA PHE A 251 2.10 -5.58 -11.93
C PHE A 251 2.87 -5.52 -10.60
N LEU A 252 2.44 -6.30 -9.62
CA LEU A 252 3.15 -6.44 -8.34
C LEU A 252 4.53 -7.09 -8.54
N LYS A 253 4.57 -8.22 -9.26
CA LYS A 253 5.81 -8.94 -9.54
C LYS A 253 6.81 -8.10 -10.34
N ALA A 254 6.33 -7.33 -11.32
CA ALA A 254 7.17 -6.44 -12.14
C ALA A 254 7.82 -5.32 -11.30
N ARG A 255 7.30 -5.04 -10.11
CA ARG A 255 7.87 -4.07 -9.14
C ARG A 255 8.64 -4.75 -7.99
N GLY A 256 8.84 -6.08 -8.04
CA GLY A 256 9.64 -6.81 -7.06
C GLY A 256 8.89 -7.31 -5.83
N PHE A 257 7.56 -7.18 -5.78
CA PHE A 257 6.76 -7.82 -4.74
C PHE A 257 6.76 -9.33 -4.88
N ALA A 258 6.86 -10.04 -3.75
CA ALA A 258 6.68 -11.47 -3.69
C ALA A 258 5.18 -11.84 -3.60
N SER A 259 4.86 -13.06 -4.04
CA SER A 259 3.52 -13.63 -3.87
C SER A 259 3.16 -13.83 -2.40
N PRO A 260 1.87 -13.85 -2.05
CA PRO A 260 1.37 -14.14 -0.71
C PRO A 260 1.90 -15.43 -0.12
#